data_a9292eb4fb4140f7b165edafbe656756
#
_entry.id   a9292eb4fb4140f7b165edafbe656756
#
_cell.length_a   1.000
_cell.length_b   1.000
_cell.length_c   1.000
_cell.angle_alpha   90.00
_cell.angle_beta   90.00
_cell.angle_gamma   90.00
#
_symmetry.space_group_name_H-M   'P 1'
#
loop_
_entity.id
_entity.type
_entity.pdbx_description
1 polymer ?
#
loop_
_entity_poly.entity_id
_entity_poly.type
_entity_poly.pdbx_seq_one_letter_code
_entity_poly.pdbx_strand_id
1 'polypeptide(L)'
;MDSIIHLTERNPQVSAEELVAGLHPSYRFGEVSFDSYIPDPNQPTQSEAVTALRDFAASIGSGKSDSGFFGKLFGGSKNGGKGNGKNKPAGIYLDGGFGVGKTHLLASLWHAAPGPKAFGTFVEYTNLVGALSFRKAVDVLSTYKLVCIDEFELDDPGDTVLMSRLMRELADAGVKIAATSNTLPGSLGEGRFAAVDFKREIQVLSDQFTVIRIDGEDYRHRGLPAAPEPVDDDAALEFAQAHFPGKSLSEDSFPALLEHLSKVHPSRYRQFIDGIEVMVLHNVETITAQNVALRFVVLADRLYDRDVPIVSSGVPFDQLFTEEMMNGGYMKKYFRTVSRMTALAREGTLVTADES
;
A
#
# COMPACT_ATOMS: atom_id res chain seq x y z
N MET A 1 -16.58 -22.54 -23.12
CA MET A 1 -15.18 -22.13 -23.05
C MET A 1 -15.20 -20.68 -22.64
N ASP A 2 -14.86 -20.40 -21.40
CA ASP A 2 -14.75 -19.02 -20.96
C ASP A 2 -13.61 -18.38 -21.75
N SER A 3 -13.85 -17.16 -22.27
CA SER A 3 -12.85 -16.47 -23.09
C SER A 3 -11.65 -16.12 -22.24
N ILE A 4 -10.46 -16.55 -22.66
CA ILE A 4 -9.20 -16.15 -22.04
C ILE A 4 -9.06 -14.63 -22.16
N ILE A 5 -8.68 -13.98 -21.08
CA ILE A 5 -8.49 -12.54 -21.00
C ILE A 5 -7.03 -12.22 -21.34
N HIS A 6 -6.80 -11.25 -22.22
CA HIS A 6 -5.46 -10.70 -22.44
C HIS A 6 -5.36 -9.29 -21.87
N LEU A 7 -4.49 -9.12 -20.87
CA LEU A 7 -4.26 -7.80 -20.25
C LEU A 7 -3.64 -6.82 -21.25
N THR A 8 -2.82 -7.32 -22.14
CA THR A 8 -2.21 -6.52 -23.22
C THR A 8 -3.21 -5.89 -24.19
N GLU A 9 -4.47 -6.35 -24.20
CA GLU A 9 -5.56 -5.76 -24.99
C GLU A 9 -6.40 -4.75 -24.18
N ARG A 10 -6.19 -4.66 -22.87
CA ARG A 10 -6.99 -3.78 -22.00
C ARG A 10 -6.40 -2.39 -21.88
N ASN A 11 -7.23 -1.37 -22.02
CA ASN A 11 -6.89 0.02 -21.70
C ASN A 11 -8.07 0.67 -20.97
N PRO A 12 -8.28 0.35 -19.69
CA PRO A 12 -9.41 0.84 -18.93
C PRO A 12 -9.36 2.38 -18.84
N GLN A 13 -10.52 3.01 -19.02
CA GLN A 13 -10.71 4.41 -18.71
C GLN A 13 -11.39 4.50 -17.34
N VAL A 14 -10.84 5.32 -16.45
CA VAL A 14 -11.36 5.47 -15.09
C VAL A 14 -11.79 6.92 -14.91
N SER A 15 -13.05 7.13 -14.59
CA SER A 15 -13.56 8.45 -14.25
C SER A 15 -13.09 8.91 -12.87
N ALA A 16 -13.18 10.20 -12.62
CA ALA A 16 -12.84 10.76 -11.31
C ALA A 16 -13.79 10.24 -10.22
N GLU A 17 -15.05 10.01 -10.56
CA GLU A 17 -16.07 9.44 -9.69
C GLU A 17 -15.71 7.99 -9.29
N GLU A 18 -15.23 7.20 -10.23
CA GLU A 18 -14.77 5.83 -9.96
C GLU A 18 -13.52 5.81 -9.09
N LEU A 19 -12.59 6.77 -9.28
CA LEU A 19 -11.42 6.90 -8.39
C LEU A 19 -11.86 7.21 -6.96
N VAL A 20 -12.80 8.12 -6.77
CA VAL A 20 -13.36 8.45 -5.45
C VAL A 20 -14.09 7.25 -4.85
N ALA A 21 -14.94 6.57 -5.63
CA ALA A 21 -15.67 5.38 -5.18
C ALA A 21 -14.72 4.23 -4.80
N GLY A 22 -13.54 4.16 -5.42
CA GLY A 22 -12.51 3.17 -5.13
C GLY A 22 -11.71 3.42 -3.84
N LEU A 23 -11.94 4.52 -3.12
CA LEU A 23 -11.23 4.84 -1.88
C LEU A 23 -11.77 4.04 -0.67
N HIS A 24 -11.60 2.74 -0.72
CA HIS A 24 -11.93 1.79 0.35
C HIS A 24 -10.84 0.71 0.45
N PRO A 25 -10.71 0.00 1.59
CA PRO A 25 -9.76 -1.11 1.73
C PRO A 25 -9.90 -2.14 0.62
N SER A 26 -8.79 -2.78 0.23
CA SER A 26 -8.81 -3.86 -0.75
C SER A 26 -9.61 -5.06 -0.21
N TYR A 27 -9.96 -5.99 -1.10
CA TYR A 27 -10.72 -7.21 -0.75
C TYR A 27 -10.09 -7.98 0.42
N ARG A 28 -8.76 -8.12 0.42
CA ARG A 28 -8.00 -8.78 1.49
C ARG A 28 -8.20 -8.16 2.88
N PHE A 29 -8.50 -6.87 2.93
CA PHE A 29 -8.75 -6.11 4.17
C PHE A 29 -10.23 -5.70 4.33
N GLY A 30 -11.14 -6.33 3.58
CA GLY A 30 -12.56 -6.01 3.58
C GLY A 30 -13.28 -6.30 4.89
N GLU A 31 -12.83 -7.32 5.63
CA GLU A 31 -13.48 -7.79 6.85
C GLU A 31 -12.58 -7.73 8.10
N VAL A 32 -11.42 -7.10 8.01
CA VAL A 32 -10.50 -7.01 9.16
C VAL A 32 -11.03 -6.07 10.25
N SER A 33 -10.65 -6.36 11.47
CA SER A 33 -10.98 -5.57 12.65
C SER A 33 -9.80 -5.53 13.63
N PHE A 34 -9.87 -4.67 14.63
CA PHE A 34 -8.88 -4.68 15.71
C PHE A 34 -8.86 -6.01 16.49
N ASP A 35 -9.94 -6.79 16.47
CA ASP A 35 -10.00 -8.07 17.16
C ASP A 35 -9.39 -9.20 16.32
N SER A 36 -9.31 -9.03 14.99
CA SER A 36 -8.62 -9.97 14.10
C SER A 36 -7.10 -9.74 14.03
N TYR A 37 -6.60 -8.63 14.60
CA TYR A 37 -5.17 -8.40 14.74
C TYR A 37 -4.64 -9.15 15.96
N ILE A 38 -3.65 -10.01 15.75
CA ILE A 38 -3.03 -10.81 16.83
C ILE A 38 -1.67 -10.20 17.16
N PRO A 39 -1.54 -9.41 18.25
CA PRO A 39 -0.28 -8.84 18.67
C PRO A 39 0.70 -9.94 19.12
N ASP A 40 1.97 -9.78 18.74
CA ASP A 40 3.04 -10.61 19.31
C ASP A 40 3.23 -10.25 20.79
N PRO A 41 3.12 -11.22 21.72
CA PRO A 41 3.33 -10.96 23.16
C PRO A 41 4.70 -10.38 23.51
N ASN A 42 5.71 -10.60 22.67
CA ASN A 42 7.06 -10.07 22.85
C ASN A 42 7.24 -8.64 22.32
N GLN A 43 6.20 -8.09 21.68
CA GLN A 43 6.21 -6.77 21.04
C GLN A 43 5.10 -5.87 21.63
N PRO A 44 5.32 -5.27 22.81
CA PRO A 44 4.28 -4.47 23.50
C PRO A 44 3.70 -3.35 22.67
N THR A 45 4.51 -2.73 21.79
CA THR A 45 4.09 -1.64 20.91
C THR A 45 2.94 -2.02 19.95
N GLN A 46 2.78 -3.30 19.65
CA GLN A 46 1.68 -3.79 18.82
C GLN A 46 0.34 -3.67 19.55
N SER A 47 0.27 -4.09 20.82
CA SER A 47 -0.94 -3.94 21.66
C SER A 47 -1.24 -2.48 21.99
N GLU A 48 -0.20 -1.67 22.21
CA GLU A 48 -0.31 -0.23 22.41
C GLU A 48 -0.89 0.47 21.17
N ALA A 49 -0.44 0.08 19.96
CA ALA A 49 -0.96 0.60 18.71
C ALA A 49 -2.45 0.28 18.54
N VAL A 50 -2.90 -0.96 18.83
CA VAL A 50 -4.32 -1.33 18.80
C VAL A 50 -5.13 -0.42 19.72
N THR A 51 -4.67 -0.23 20.97
CA THR A 51 -5.36 0.62 21.95
C THR A 51 -5.46 2.06 21.47
N ALA A 52 -4.35 2.62 21.00
CA ALA A 52 -4.28 3.99 20.50
C ALA A 52 -5.23 4.22 19.31
N LEU A 53 -5.29 3.24 18.37
CA LEU A 53 -6.16 3.34 17.21
C LEU A 53 -7.65 3.19 17.55
N ARG A 54 -8.01 2.36 18.53
CA ARG A 54 -9.39 2.28 19.05
C ARG A 54 -9.83 3.60 19.65
N ASP A 55 -8.98 4.20 20.48
CA ASP A 55 -9.27 5.50 21.10
C ASP A 55 -9.36 6.61 20.04
N PHE A 56 -8.50 6.58 19.03
CA PHE A 56 -8.57 7.53 17.91
C PHE A 56 -9.87 7.37 17.12
N ALA A 57 -10.28 6.14 16.79
CA ALA A 57 -11.55 5.88 16.12
C ALA A 57 -12.73 6.43 16.91
N ALA A 58 -12.74 6.23 18.23
CA ALA A 58 -13.79 6.74 19.13
C ALA A 58 -13.81 8.28 19.21
N SER A 59 -12.68 8.94 18.98
CA SER A 59 -12.59 10.41 18.95
C SER A 59 -13.21 11.01 17.68
N ILE A 60 -13.28 10.26 16.59
CA ILE A 60 -13.78 10.72 15.30
C ILE A 60 -15.30 10.94 15.38
N GLY A 61 -15.74 12.18 15.19
CA GLY A 61 -17.16 12.54 15.19
C GLY A 61 -17.80 12.70 16.57
N SER A 62 -17.06 12.52 17.67
CA SER A 62 -17.61 12.67 19.03
C SER A 62 -17.79 14.13 19.48
N GLY A 63 -17.26 15.11 18.74
CA GLY A 63 -17.25 16.52 19.14
C GLY A 63 -16.50 16.83 20.45
N LYS A 64 -15.95 15.79 21.10
CA LYS A 64 -15.14 15.94 22.30
C LYS A 64 -13.74 16.41 21.92
N SER A 65 -13.27 17.44 22.56
CA SER A 65 -11.90 17.94 22.41
C SER A 65 -10.89 16.82 22.61
N ASP A 66 -9.98 16.62 21.65
CA ASP A 66 -8.88 15.64 21.67
C ASP A 66 -7.95 15.74 22.89
N SER A 67 -8.25 16.64 23.86
CA SER A 67 -7.40 16.92 25.01
C SER A 67 -7.20 15.74 25.97
N GLY A 68 -8.08 14.74 25.94
CA GLY A 68 -7.98 13.55 26.81
C GLY A 68 -7.15 12.41 26.20
N PHE A 69 -7.16 12.27 24.89
CA PHE A 69 -6.48 11.16 24.20
C PHE A 69 -4.96 11.36 24.14
N PHE A 70 -4.53 12.49 23.59
CA PHE A 70 -3.09 12.81 23.47
C PHE A 70 -2.42 13.07 24.83
N GLY A 71 -3.16 13.53 25.85
CA GLY A 71 -2.64 13.71 27.18
C GLY A 71 -2.35 12.43 27.94
N LYS A 72 -3.06 11.32 27.65
CA LYS A 72 -2.80 10.00 28.23
C LYS A 72 -1.64 9.26 27.58
N LEU A 73 -1.46 9.38 26.28
CA LEU A 73 -0.38 8.69 25.55
C LEU A 73 1.00 9.30 25.84
N PHE A 74 1.07 10.59 26.15
CA PHE A 74 2.33 11.34 26.33
C PHE A 74 2.50 12.01 27.67
N GLY A 75 1.71 11.61 28.68
CA GLY A 75 1.72 12.15 30.04
C GLY A 75 2.96 11.84 30.89
N GLY A 76 4.18 11.88 30.30
CA GLY A 76 5.42 11.52 30.96
C GLY A 76 6.58 12.52 30.87
N SER A 77 6.39 13.77 30.41
CA SER A 77 7.45 14.78 30.47
C SER A 77 6.93 16.14 30.95
N LYS A 78 7.08 16.37 32.25
CA LYS A 78 7.00 17.71 32.85
C LYS A 78 8.29 18.45 32.51
N ASN A 79 8.33 19.17 31.41
CA ASN A 79 9.25 20.30 31.28
C ASN A 79 8.48 21.49 30.67
N GLY A 80 8.29 22.48 31.53
CA GLY A 80 7.56 23.71 31.22
C GLY A 80 8.30 24.55 30.20
N GLY A 81 7.72 24.67 29.02
CA GLY A 81 7.99 25.70 28.04
C GLY A 81 6.67 26.28 27.57
N LYS A 82 6.38 27.55 27.94
CA LYS A 82 5.30 28.35 27.36
C LYS A 82 5.64 28.55 25.88
N GLY A 83 5.15 27.64 24.99
CA GLY A 83 5.23 27.75 23.54
C GLY A 83 3.85 28.05 22.98
N ASN A 84 3.73 29.11 22.18
CA ASN A 84 2.60 29.53 21.35
C ASN A 84 1.81 28.33 20.80
N GLY A 85 0.47 28.49 20.73
CA GLY A 85 -0.49 27.47 20.28
C GLY A 85 -0.07 26.72 19.03
N LYS A 86 0.75 25.66 19.22
CA LYS A 86 1.00 24.70 18.16
C LYS A 86 -0.27 23.92 17.94
N ASN A 87 -0.78 23.95 16.72
CA ASN A 87 -1.88 23.11 16.28
C ASN A 87 -1.61 21.66 16.73
N LYS A 88 -2.59 21.06 17.41
CA LYS A 88 -2.51 19.64 17.76
C LYS A 88 -2.42 18.84 16.48
N PRO A 89 -1.62 17.73 16.44
CA PRO A 89 -1.57 16.87 15.29
C PRO A 89 -2.96 16.43 14.85
N ALA A 90 -3.25 16.56 13.56
CA ALA A 90 -4.55 16.21 13.00
C ALA A 90 -4.69 14.70 12.79
N GLY A 91 -3.59 13.96 12.84
CA GLY A 91 -3.55 12.57 12.45
C GLY A 91 -2.61 11.66 13.23
N ILE A 92 -2.66 10.39 12.88
CA ILE A 92 -1.81 9.31 13.37
C ILE A 92 -0.96 8.76 12.24
N TYR A 93 0.29 8.45 12.53
CA TYR A 93 1.24 7.83 11.61
C TYR A 93 1.76 6.53 12.21
N LEU A 94 1.47 5.41 11.55
CA LEU A 94 1.92 4.09 11.94
C LEU A 94 3.27 3.81 11.29
N ASP A 95 4.34 3.84 12.07
CA ASP A 95 5.68 3.48 11.65
C ASP A 95 6.05 2.08 12.11
N GLY A 96 6.69 1.28 11.27
CA GLY A 96 7.15 -0.05 11.63
C GLY A 96 7.72 -0.82 10.43
N GLY A 97 8.36 -1.94 10.71
CA GLY A 97 8.91 -2.84 9.69
C GLY A 97 7.86 -3.47 8.77
N PHE A 98 8.33 -4.30 7.83
CA PHE A 98 7.42 -5.08 6.99
C PHE A 98 6.75 -6.20 7.78
N GLY A 99 5.50 -6.50 7.43
CA GLY A 99 4.77 -7.65 7.99
C GLY A 99 4.22 -7.46 9.41
N VAL A 100 4.46 -6.32 10.06
CA VAL A 100 3.93 -6.03 11.41
C VAL A 100 2.43 -5.71 11.44
N GLY A 101 1.74 -5.78 10.30
CA GLY A 101 0.30 -5.59 10.21
C GLY A 101 -0.19 -4.15 10.16
N LYS A 102 0.62 -3.17 9.72
CA LYS A 102 0.21 -1.76 9.63
C LYS A 102 -1.04 -1.55 8.77
N THR A 103 -1.09 -2.13 7.57
CA THR A 103 -2.26 -2.06 6.67
C THR A 103 -3.49 -2.67 7.31
N HIS A 104 -3.34 -3.82 8.02
CA HIS A 104 -4.42 -4.43 8.79
C HIS A 104 -4.99 -3.46 9.85
N LEU A 105 -4.11 -2.84 10.62
CA LEU A 105 -4.51 -1.87 11.66
C LEU A 105 -5.14 -0.60 11.05
N LEU A 106 -4.61 -0.10 9.94
CA LEU A 106 -5.18 1.05 9.24
C LEU A 106 -6.58 0.73 8.68
N ALA A 107 -6.76 -0.44 8.09
CA ALA A 107 -8.07 -0.89 7.61
C ALA A 107 -9.04 -1.13 8.77
N SER A 108 -8.58 -1.70 9.90
CA SER A 108 -9.38 -1.85 11.12
C SER A 108 -9.85 -0.49 11.66
N LEU A 109 -8.98 0.53 11.64
CA LEU A 109 -9.35 1.90 11.99
C LEU A 109 -10.44 2.42 11.03
N TRP A 110 -10.25 2.22 9.72
CA TRP A 110 -11.23 2.63 8.73
C TRP A 110 -12.59 1.95 9.00
N HIS A 111 -12.63 0.63 9.26
CA HIS A 111 -13.88 -0.08 9.56
C HIS A 111 -14.55 0.46 10.82
N ALA A 112 -13.80 0.71 11.88
CA ALA A 112 -14.32 1.17 13.18
C ALA A 112 -14.76 2.64 13.19
N ALA A 113 -14.19 3.48 12.33
CA ALA A 113 -14.49 4.92 12.29
C ALA A 113 -15.88 5.19 11.67
N PRO A 114 -16.59 6.26 12.15
CA PRO A 114 -17.83 6.68 11.53
C PRO A 114 -17.58 7.29 10.14
N GLY A 115 -18.49 7.03 9.19
CA GLY A 115 -18.42 7.63 7.85
C GLY A 115 -18.89 9.08 7.79
N PRO A 116 -18.65 9.78 6.65
CA PRO A 116 -17.92 9.31 5.48
C PRO A 116 -16.41 9.19 5.72
N LYS A 117 -15.77 8.23 5.08
CA LYS A 117 -14.36 7.89 5.28
C LYS A 117 -13.72 7.35 3.99
N ALA A 118 -12.46 7.68 3.74
CA ALA A 118 -11.71 7.25 2.57
C ALA A 118 -10.49 6.41 2.97
N PHE A 119 -10.13 5.43 2.14
CA PHE A 119 -8.94 4.62 2.28
C PHE A 119 -8.29 4.46 0.91
N GLY A 120 -7.01 4.75 0.82
CA GLY A 120 -6.23 4.57 -0.40
C GLY A 120 -4.75 4.57 -0.12
N THR A 121 -3.96 4.16 -1.10
CA THR A 121 -2.52 4.30 -1.06
C THR A 121 -2.12 5.74 -1.38
N PHE A 122 -0.89 6.11 -1.00
CA PHE A 122 -0.32 7.42 -1.37
C PHE A 122 -0.46 7.71 -2.88
N VAL A 123 -0.15 6.71 -3.72
CA VAL A 123 -0.25 6.84 -5.18
C VAL A 123 -1.70 7.03 -5.65
N GLU A 124 -2.68 6.43 -5.00
CA GLU A 124 -4.10 6.64 -5.34
C GLU A 124 -4.53 8.08 -5.06
N TYR A 125 -4.08 8.67 -3.97
CA TYR A 125 -4.39 10.09 -3.67
C TYR A 125 -3.68 11.07 -4.61
N THR A 126 -2.41 10.86 -4.96
CA THR A 126 -1.72 11.70 -5.95
C THR A 126 -2.39 11.61 -7.31
N ASN A 127 -2.81 10.41 -7.73
CA ASN A 127 -3.57 10.18 -8.95
C ASN A 127 -4.95 10.84 -8.93
N LEU A 128 -5.65 10.78 -7.80
CA LEU A 128 -6.94 11.46 -7.64
C LEU A 128 -6.80 12.97 -7.83
N VAL A 129 -5.75 13.57 -7.24
CA VAL A 129 -5.46 14.99 -7.44
C VAL A 129 -5.15 15.31 -8.90
N GLY A 130 -4.43 14.44 -9.59
CA GLY A 130 -4.17 14.57 -11.03
C GLY A 130 -5.43 14.52 -11.88
N ALA A 131 -6.36 13.62 -11.54
CA ALA A 131 -7.61 13.43 -12.29
C ALA A 131 -8.65 14.53 -12.03
N LEU A 132 -8.81 14.96 -10.78
CA LEU A 132 -9.80 15.96 -10.37
C LEU A 132 -9.32 17.41 -10.47
N SER A 133 -8.04 17.67 -10.50
CA SER A 133 -7.36 18.88 -10.09
C SER A 133 -7.31 19.05 -8.55
N PHE A 134 -6.28 19.77 -8.07
CA PHE A 134 -6.03 19.93 -6.63
C PHE A 134 -7.25 20.47 -5.86
N ARG A 135 -7.89 21.53 -6.36
CA ARG A 135 -9.02 22.17 -5.66
C ARG A 135 -10.21 21.24 -5.51
N LYS A 136 -10.59 20.56 -6.58
CA LYS A 136 -11.69 19.58 -6.54
C LYS A 136 -11.39 18.40 -5.64
N ALA A 137 -10.14 17.91 -5.64
CA ALA A 137 -9.73 16.84 -4.73
C ALA A 137 -9.86 17.26 -3.27
N VAL A 138 -9.43 18.49 -2.91
CA VAL A 138 -9.64 19.06 -1.57
C VAL A 138 -11.13 19.15 -1.25
N ASP A 139 -11.94 19.70 -2.16
CA ASP A 139 -13.39 19.85 -1.95
C ASP A 139 -14.07 18.51 -1.67
N VAL A 140 -13.74 17.47 -2.43
CA VAL A 140 -14.27 16.11 -2.24
C VAL A 140 -13.78 15.50 -0.92
N LEU A 141 -12.47 15.49 -0.68
CA LEU A 141 -11.89 14.84 0.48
C LEU A 141 -12.21 15.57 1.80
N SER A 142 -12.48 16.87 1.77
CA SER A 142 -12.91 17.63 2.94
C SER A 142 -14.30 17.24 3.45
N THR A 143 -15.09 16.50 2.66
CA THR A 143 -16.38 15.96 3.10
C THR A 143 -16.26 14.72 3.97
N TYR A 144 -15.09 14.12 4.03
CA TYR A 144 -14.81 12.91 4.81
C TYR A 144 -14.43 13.27 6.25
N LYS A 145 -14.77 12.38 7.20
CA LYS A 145 -14.35 12.50 8.60
C LYS A 145 -12.97 11.91 8.83
N LEU A 146 -12.61 10.89 8.03
CA LEU A 146 -11.33 10.19 8.11
C LEU A 146 -10.79 9.92 6.70
N VAL A 147 -9.51 10.21 6.52
CA VAL A 147 -8.72 9.84 5.34
C VAL A 147 -7.59 8.94 5.79
N CYS A 148 -7.60 7.69 5.34
CA CYS A 148 -6.55 6.70 5.57
C CYS A 148 -5.63 6.63 4.35
N ILE A 149 -4.32 6.78 4.56
CA ILE A 149 -3.29 6.75 3.50
C ILE A 149 -2.34 5.60 3.79
N ASP A 150 -2.46 4.52 3.03
CA ASP A 150 -1.55 3.39 3.15
C ASP A 150 -0.28 3.61 2.31
N GLU A 151 0.82 3.02 2.75
CA GLU A 151 2.12 3.10 2.08
C GLU A 151 2.56 4.54 1.79
N PHE A 152 2.54 5.38 2.84
CA PHE A 152 2.96 6.78 2.72
C PHE A 152 4.47 6.88 2.50
N GLU A 153 4.87 7.00 1.25
CA GLU A 153 6.27 7.09 0.86
C GLU A 153 6.46 8.22 -0.17
N LEU A 154 7.48 9.04 0.03
CA LEU A 154 7.83 10.14 -0.88
C LEU A 154 8.92 9.65 -1.84
N ASP A 155 8.55 9.44 -3.09
CA ASP A 155 9.44 9.00 -4.16
C ASP A 155 9.83 10.16 -5.09
N ASP A 156 9.06 11.24 -5.08
CA ASP A 156 9.18 12.37 -5.99
C ASP A 156 9.00 13.71 -5.25
N PRO A 157 9.79 14.76 -5.59
CA PRO A 157 9.65 16.08 -4.98
C PRO A 157 8.29 16.73 -5.22
N GLY A 158 7.70 16.55 -6.41
CA GLY A 158 6.39 17.10 -6.76
C GLY A 158 5.30 16.53 -5.87
N ASP A 159 5.33 15.22 -5.63
CA ASP A 159 4.42 14.54 -4.72
C ASP A 159 4.58 15.02 -3.28
N THR A 160 5.81 15.34 -2.86
CA THR A 160 6.08 15.90 -1.52
C THR A 160 5.35 17.22 -1.31
N VAL A 161 5.46 18.15 -2.26
CA VAL A 161 4.79 19.47 -2.20
C VAL A 161 3.28 19.30 -2.28
N LEU A 162 2.80 18.47 -3.20
CA LEU A 162 1.40 18.20 -3.43
C LEU A 162 0.72 17.66 -2.17
N MET A 163 1.29 16.59 -1.59
CA MET A 163 0.71 15.93 -0.43
C MET A 163 0.84 16.75 0.84
N SER A 164 1.93 17.47 1.03
CA SER A 164 2.09 18.41 2.15
C SER A 164 0.97 19.46 2.16
N ARG A 165 0.67 20.00 0.99
CA ARG A 165 -0.41 20.98 0.83
C ARG A 165 -1.79 20.35 1.02
N LEU A 166 -2.04 19.19 0.40
CA LEU A 166 -3.32 18.46 0.51
C LEU A 166 -3.65 18.16 1.97
N MET A 167 -2.71 17.56 2.69
CA MET A 167 -2.92 17.15 4.07
C MET A 167 -3.16 18.35 5.00
N ARG A 168 -2.48 19.46 4.78
CA ARG A 168 -2.72 20.69 5.53
C ARG A 168 -4.14 21.21 5.28
N GLU A 169 -4.57 21.32 4.02
CA GLU A 169 -5.92 21.81 3.71
C GLU A 169 -7.02 20.88 4.27
N LEU A 170 -6.80 19.56 4.26
CA LEU A 170 -7.71 18.60 4.89
C LEU A 170 -7.74 18.72 6.42
N ALA A 171 -6.58 18.88 7.05
CA ALA A 171 -6.49 19.09 8.50
C ALA A 171 -7.17 20.40 8.92
N ASP A 172 -6.97 21.49 8.16
CA ASP A 172 -7.63 22.78 8.37
C ASP A 172 -9.15 22.67 8.20
N ALA A 173 -9.63 21.78 7.34
CA ALA A 173 -11.06 21.44 7.18
C ALA A 173 -11.60 20.53 8.30
N GLY A 174 -10.75 20.07 9.23
CA GLY A 174 -11.14 19.19 10.34
C GLY A 174 -11.17 17.70 10.03
N VAL A 175 -10.66 17.28 8.87
CA VAL A 175 -10.54 15.87 8.50
C VAL A 175 -9.46 15.21 9.35
N LYS A 176 -9.76 14.06 9.94
CA LYS A 176 -8.77 13.22 10.62
C LYS A 176 -7.98 12.42 9.59
N ILE A 177 -6.68 12.27 9.82
CA ILE A 177 -5.78 11.62 8.88
C ILE A 177 -5.07 10.47 9.59
N ALA A 178 -4.99 9.31 8.95
CA ALA A 178 -4.19 8.19 9.42
C ALA A 178 -3.31 7.68 8.28
N ALA A 179 -2.03 7.46 8.54
CA ALA A 179 -1.10 6.99 7.51
C ALA A 179 -0.24 5.83 8.01
N THR A 180 0.22 4.98 7.10
CA THR A 180 1.22 3.94 7.38
C THR A 180 2.46 4.15 6.54
N SER A 181 3.62 3.81 7.07
CA SER A 181 4.87 3.78 6.32
C SER A 181 5.89 2.83 6.95
N ASN A 182 6.91 2.51 6.18
CA ASN A 182 8.12 1.84 6.64
C ASN A 182 9.27 2.83 6.92
N THR A 183 8.97 4.11 6.92
CA THR A 183 9.94 5.20 7.07
C THR A 183 9.37 6.25 8.02
N LEU A 184 10.13 6.67 9.01
CA LEU A 184 9.73 7.76 9.91
C LEU A 184 9.39 9.04 9.12
N PRO A 185 8.40 9.83 9.56
CA PRO A 185 8.00 11.03 8.83
C PRO A 185 9.17 12.00 8.54
N GLY A 186 10.10 12.16 9.47
CA GLY A 186 11.27 13.04 9.30
C GLY A 186 12.33 12.51 8.32
N SER A 187 12.30 11.23 7.98
CA SER A 187 13.22 10.57 7.03
C SER A 187 12.56 10.24 5.69
N LEU A 188 11.37 10.74 5.43
CA LEU A 188 10.68 10.56 4.16
C LEU A 188 11.51 11.14 3.00
N GLY A 189 11.62 10.39 1.91
CA GLY A 189 12.36 10.80 0.71
C GLY A 189 13.89 10.62 0.80
N GLU A 190 14.47 10.23 1.94
CA GLU A 190 15.91 9.96 2.05
C GLU A 190 16.34 8.87 1.06
N GLY A 191 17.43 9.15 0.33
CA GLY A 191 18.02 8.23 -0.66
C GLY A 191 17.26 8.13 -2.00
N ARG A 192 16.14 8.83 -2.17
CA ARG A 192 15.31 8.78 -3.39
C ARG A 192 15.41 10.04 -4.23
N PHE A 193 15.52 11.20 -3.59
CA PHE A 193 15.74 12.50 -4.22
C PHE A 193 16.50 13.42 -3.26
N ALA A 194 16.78 14.67 -3.67
CA ALA A 194 17.44 15.64 -2.81
C ALA A 194 16.51 16.10 -1.67
N ALA A 195 16.17 15.20 -0.74
CA ALA A 195 15.24 15.43 0.37
C ALA A 195 15.65 16.64 1.25
N VAL A 196 16.94 16.99 1.24
CA VAL A 196 17.48 18.17 1.96
C VAL A 196 16.83 19.46 1.48
N ASP A 197 16.51 19.57 0.19
CA ASP A 197 15.90 20.76 -0.41
C ASP A 197 14.41 20.88 -0.06
N PHE A 198 13.78 19.81 0.43
CA PHE A 198 12.37 19.72 0.79
C PHE A 198 12.13 19.52 2.30
N LYS A 199 13.14 19.78 3.12
CA LYS A 199 13.05 19.60 4.59
C LYS A 199 11.86 20.32 5.22
N ARG A 200 11.52 21.50 4.71
CA ARG A 200 10.40 22.29 5.23
C ARG A 200 9.06 21.60 4.97
N GLU A 201 8.86 21.11 3.76
CA GLU A 201 7.65 20.39 3.34
C GLU A 201 7.51 19.08 4.10
N ILE A 202 8.59 18.33 4.25
CA ILE A 202 8.65 17.09 5.04
C ILE A 202 8.36 17.38 6.51
N GLN A 203 8.90 18.47 7.07
CA GLN A 203 8.61 18.86 8.46
C GLN A 203 7.14 19.25 8.65
N VAL A 204 6.57 20.00 7.71
CA VAL A 204 5.12 20.35 7.73
C VAL A 204 4.26 19.09 7.69
N LEU A 205 4.62 18.08 6.88
CA LEU A 205 3.97 16.78 6.87
C LEU A 205 4.10 16.07 8.23
N SER A 206 5.32 15.99 8.76
CA SER A 206 5.60 15.32 10.04
C SER A 206 4.79 15.94 11.19
N ASP A 207 4.68 17.26 11.20
CA ASP A 207 3.98 18.01 12.27
C ASP A 207 2.44 17.74 12.27
N GLN A 208 1.90 17.15 11.20
CA GLN A 208 0.49 16.76 11.14
C GLN A 208 0.20 15.47 11.92
N PHE A 209 1.22 14.70 12.29
CA PHE A 209 1.05 13.36 12.83
C PHE A 209 1.58 13.18 14.25
N THR A 210 0.87 12.34 15.00
CA THR A 210 1.42 11.63 16.14
C THR A 210 1.92 10.27 15.65
N VAL A 211 3.21 10.00 15.83
CA VAL A 211 3.82 8.75 15.40
C VAL A 211 3.56 7.66 16.43
N ILE A 212 3.04 6.52 15.96
CA ILE A 212 2.89 5.29 16.73
C ILE A 212 3.84 4.27 16.13
N ARG A 213 4.83 3.85 16.90
CA ARG A 213 5.78 2.81 16.53
C ARG A 213 5.17 1.43 16.72
N ILE A 214 5.31 0.57 15.72
CA ILE A 214 4.92 -0.84 15.76
C ILE A 214 6.16 -1.67 15.52
N ASP A 215 6.70 -2.23 16.59
CA ASP A 215 7.86 -3.11 16.51
C ASP A 215 7.43 -4.53 16.11
N GLY A 216 8.35 -5.27 15.50
CA GLY A 216 8.14 -6.64 15.09
C GLY A 216 9.42 -7.20 14.50
N GLU A 217 9.47 -8.50 14.28
CA GLU A 217 10.59 -9.12 13.59
C GLU A 217 10.72 -8.51 12.19
N ASP A 218 11.93 -8.06 11.89
CA ASP A 218 12.24 -7.54 10.56
C ASP A 218 12.30 -8.72 9.58
N TYR A 219 11.26 -8.88 8.77
CA TYR A 219 11.20 -9.91 7.73
C TYR A 219 12.36 -9.86 6.72
N ARG A 220 13.13 -8.77 6.69
CA ARG A 220 14.34 -8.66 5.85
C ARG A 220 15.44 -9.66 6.25
N HIS A 221 15.44 -10.14 7.49
CA HIS A 221 16.39 -11.16 7.98
C HIS A 221 15.89 -12.60 7.81
N ARG A 222 14.63 -12.80 7.51
CA ARG A 222 14.13 -14.06 6.98
C ARG A 222 14.42 -14.01 5.48
N GLY A 223 15.33 -14.83 4.98
CA GLY A 223 15.61 -14.93 3.55
C GLY A 223 14.31 -14.95 2.73
N LEU A 224 14.34 -14.37 1.55
CA LEU A 224 13.18 -14.46 0.66
C LEU A 224 12.79 -15.94 0.55
N PRO A 225 11.51 -16.29 0.72
CA PRO A 225 11.08 -17.66 0.53
C PRO A 225 11.43 -18.06 -0.91
N ALA A 226 12.04 -19.21 -1.12
CA ALA A 226 12.32 -19.70 -2.46
C ALA A 226 11.03 -19.69 -3.29
N ALA A 227 11.08 -19.13 -4.49
CA ALA A 227 9.96 -19.20 -5.40
C ALA A 227 9.77 -20.66 -5.87
N PRO A 228 8.52 -21.10 -6.12
CA PRO A 228 8.32 -22.38 -6.77
C PRO A 228 8.95 -22.39 -8.17
N GLU A 229 9.37 -23.55 -8.62
CA GLU A 229 9.86 -23.73 -9.98
C GLU A 229 8.74 -23.36 -10.98
N PRO A 230 9.04 -22.54 -11.99
CA PRO A 230 8.09 -22.24 -13.05
C PRO A 230 7.68 -23.50 -13.82
N VAL A 231 6.50 -23.50 -14.41
CA VAL A 231 6.06 -24.60 -15.29
C VAL A 231 6.64 -24.42 -16.69
N ASP A 232 6.61 -25.50 -17.49
CA ASP A 232 6.97 -25.40 -18.90
C ASP A 232 6.05 -24.43 -19.64
N ASP A 233 6.62 -23.61 -20.52
CA ASP A 233 5.88 -22.55 -21.22
C ASP A 233 4.69 -23.07 -22.02
N ASP A 234 4.91 -24.14 -22.78
CA ASP A 234 3.88 -24.81 -23.60
C ASP A 234 2.76 -25.47 -22.75
N ALA A 235 3.03 -25.74 -21.48
CA ALA A 235 2.10 -26.41 -20.58
C ALA A 235 1.35 -25.44 -19.64
N ALA A 236 1.79 -24.18 -19.51
CA ALA A 236 1.33 -23.27 -18.49
C ALA A 236 -0.19 -23.02 -18.53
N LEU A 237 -0.76 -22.79 -19.71
CA LEU A 237 -2.18 -22.57 -19.87
C LEU A 237 -2.99 -23.84 -19.56
N GLU A 238 -2.58 -24.99 -20.10
CA GLU A 238 -3.23 -26.28 -19.86
C GLU A 238 -3.21 -26.63 -18.36
N PHE A 239 -2.07 -26.41 -17.72
CA PHE A 239 -1.92 -26.55 -16.27
C PHE A 239 -2.93 -25.69 -15.51
N ALA A 240 -3.01 -24.39 -15.84
CA ALA A 240 -3.95 -23.47 -15.18
C ALA A 240 -5.41 -23.90 -15.39
N GLN A 241 -5.80 -24.28 -16.60
CA GLN A 241 -7.16 -24.76 -16.89
C GLN A 241 -7.52 -26.03 -16.14
N ALA A 242 -6.56 -26.95 -15.99
CA ALA A 242 -6.79 -28.19 -15.26
C ALA A 242 -6.94 -28.00 -13.74
N HIS A 243 -6.17 -27.08 -13.15
CA HIS A 243 -6.13 -26.88 -11.70
C HIS A 243 -7.13 -25.82 -11.20
N PHE A 244 -7.59 -24.92 -12.07
CA PHE A 244 -8.55 -23.87 -11.75
C PHE A 244 -9.81 -23.94 -12.64
N PRO A 245 -10.56 -25.06 -12.63
CA PRO A 245 -11.71 -25.23 -13.50
C PRO A 245 -12.80 -24.20 -13.21
N GLY A 246 -13.32 -23.55 -14.25
CA GLY A 246 -14.38 -22.55 -14.14
C GLY A 246 -13.95 -21.19 -13.64
N LYS A 247 -12.65 -20.96 -13.48
CA LYS A 247 -12.10 -19.64 -13.14
C LYS A 247 -11.80 -18.81 -14.39
N SER A 248 -11.95 -17.50 -14.27
CA SER A 248 -11.60 -16.54 -15.32
C SER A 248 -10.08 -16.40 -15.40
N LEU A 249 -9.49 -16.92 -16.48
CA LEU A 249 -8.05 -16.91 -16.69
C LEU A 249 -7.62 -15.68 -17.49
N SER A 250 -6.49 -15.06 -17.11
CA SER A 250 -5.74 -14.23 -18.05
C SER A 250 -4.50 -14.95 -18.56
N GLU A 251 -4.09 -14.65 -19.78
CA GLU A 251 -2.89 -15.20 -20.43
C GLU A 251 -2.15 -14.09 -21.15
N ASP A 252 -0.92 -13.83 -20.75
CA ASP A 252 -0.07 -12.79 -21.34
C ASP A 252 1.40 -13.20 -21.34
N SER A 253 2.15 -12.73 -22.34
CA SER A 253 3.61 -12.78 -22.33
C SER A 253 4.14 -11.69 -21.39
N PHE A 254 5.09 -12.05 -20.51
CA PHE A 254 5.65 -11.11 -19.55
C PHE A 254 6.31 -9.88 -20.19
N PRO A 255 7.17 -10.01 -21.23
CA PRO A 255 7.72 -8.85 -21.92
C PRO A 255 6.66 -7.94 -22.54
N ALA A 256 5.64 -8.53 -23.17
CA ALA A 256 4.54 -7.77 -23.78
C ALA A 256 3.71 -7.04 -22.72
N LEU A 257 3.45 -7.68 -21.58
CA LEU A 257 2.77 -7.07 -20.44
C LEU A 257 3.57 -5.89 -19.90
N LEU A 258 4.88 -6.04 -19.68
CA LEU A 258 5.74 -4.94 -19.21
C LEU A 258 5.72 -3.74 -20.17
N GLU A 259 5.78 -3.99 -21.47
CA GLU A 259 5.65 -2.93 -22.49
C GLU A 259 4.28 -2.26 -22.39
N HIS A 260 3.21 -3.04 -22.27
CA HIS A 260 1.85 -2.52 -22.20
C HIS A 260 1.60 -1.69 -20.93
N LEU A 261 2.17 -2.07 -19.77
CA LEU A 261 2.11 -1.30 -18.55
C LEU A 261 2.70 0.12 -18.70
N SER A 262 3.60 0.33 -19.67
CA SER A 262 4.09 1.67 -19.98
C SER A 262 3.03 2.60 -20.56
N LYS A 263 2.01 2.03 -21.19
CA LYS A 263 0.90 2.72 -21.89
C LYS A 263 -0.32 2.94 -20.98
N VAL A 264 -0.44 2.16 -19.90
CA VAL A 264 -1.54 2.24 -18.94
C VAL A 264 -1.08 2.96 -17.68
N HIS A 265 -1.82 3.97 -17.23
CA HIS A 265 -1.46 4.67 -15.99
C HIS A 265 -1.69 3.78 -14.75
N PRO A 266 -0.77 3.73 -13.77
CA PRO A 266 -0.88 2.85 -12.59
C PRO A 266 -2.17 2.99 -11.77
N SER A 267 -2.80 4.18 -11.77
CA SER A 267 -4.11 4.39 -11.13
C SER A 267 -5.23 3.52 -11.69
N ARG A 268 -5.05 2.99 -12.91
CA ARG A 268 -6.03 2.15 -13.61
C ARG A 268 -5.80 0.66 -13.41
N TYR A 269 -4.75 0.27 -12.67
CA TYR A 269 -4.39 -1.15 -12.54
C TYR A 269 -5.43 -1.97 -11.76
N ARG A 270 -6.22 -1.33 -10.90
CA ARG A 270 -7.35 -2.00 -10.25
C ARG A 270 -8.39 -2.50 -11.28
N GLN A 271 -8.78 -1.65 -12.25
CA GLN A 271 -9.70 -1.98 -13.33
C GLN A 271 -9.02 -2.82 -14.41
N PHE A 272 -7.72 -2.63 -14.59
CA PHE A 272 -6.92 -3.40 -15.55
C PHE A 272 -6.97 -4.90 -15.28
N ILE A 273 -6.92 -5.31 -14.00
CA ILE A 273 -7.01 -6.71 -13.59
C ILE A 273 -8.43 -7.15 -13.20
N ASP A 274 -9.46 -6.36 -13.52
CA ASP A 274 -10.82 -6.69 -13.09
C ASP A 274 -11.34 -7.95 -13.78
N GLY A 275 -12.03 -8.81 -13.03
CA GLY A 275 -12.57 -10.07 -13.52
C GLY A 275 -11.54 -11.17 -13.77
N ILE A 276 -10.26 -10.99 -13.38
CA ILE A 276 -9.25 -12.05 -13.43
C ILE A 276 -9.26 -12.78 -12.09
N GLU A 277 -9.32 -14.10 -12.15
CA GLU A 277 -9.26 -14.98 -10.98
C GLU A 277 -7.97 -15.81 -10.93
N VAL A 278 -7.32 -16.05 -12.07
CA VAL A 278 -6.01 -16.70 -12.18
C VAL A 278 -5.23 -16.05 -13.33
N MET A 279 -3.95 -15.85 -13.15
CA MET A 279 -3.08 -15.27 -14.18
C MET A 279 -2.10 -16.31 -14.70
N VAL A 280 -2.03 -16.48 -16.03
CA VAL A 280 -0.99 -17.23 -16.71
C VAL A 280 0.01 -16.24 -17.30
N LEU A 281 1.27 -16.37 -16.95
CA LEU A 281 2.33 -15.43 -17.31
C LEU A 281 3.51 -16.14 -17.97
N HIS A 282 3.63 -15.97 -19.28
CA HIS A 282 4.63 -16.64 -20.09
C HIS A 282 5.95 -15.89 -20.11
N ASN A 283 7.06 -16.63 -20.07
CA ASN A 283 8.40 -16.13 -20.30
C ASN A 283 8.78 -15.00 -19.32
N VAL A 284 8.60 -15.24 -18.02
CA VAL A 284 9.07 -14.31 -16.98
C VAL A 284 10.58 -14.16 -17.11
N GLU A 285 11.04 -12.92 -17.07
CA GLU A 285 12.46 -12.55 -17.17
C GLU A 285 12.84 -11.51 -16.11
N THR A 286 14.13 -11.37 -15.84
CA THR A 286 14.64 -10.37 -14.90
C THR A 286 14.45 -8.97 -15.46
N ILE A 287 13.75 -8.10 -14.71
CA ILE A 287 13.53 -6.70 -15.07
C ILE A 287 14.81 -5.91 -14.80
N THR A 288 15.31 -5.22 -15.83
CA THR A 288 16.56 -4.45 -15.75
C THR A 288 16.34 -2.92 -15.69
N ALA A 289 15.16 -2.45 -16.11
CA ALA A 289 14.84 -1.03 -16.14
C ALA A 289 14.00 -0.60 -14.92
N GLN A 290 14.50 0.35 -14.11
CA GLN A 290 13.86 0.76 -12.86
C GLN A 290 12.43 1.31 -13.04
N ASN A 291 12.19 2.09 -14.09
CA ASN A 291 10.87 2.64 -14.38
C ASN A 291 9.84 1.54 -14.73
N VAL A 292 10.28 0.46 -15.39
CA VAL A 292 9.46 -0.72 -15.68
C VAL A 292 9.20 -1.50 -14.40
N ALA A 293 10.24 -1.72 -13.60
CA ALA A 293 10.15 -2.40 -12.31
C ALA A 293 9.14 -1.73 -11.37
N LEU A 294 9.18 -0.41 -11.24
CA LEU A 294 8.26 0.34 -10.38
C LEU A 294 6.79 0.25 -10.83
N ARG A 295 6.53 0.15 -12.14
CA ARG A 295 5.18 -0.10 -12.67
C ARG A 295 4.73 -1.52 -12.37
N PHE A 296 5.61 -2.49 -12.54
CA PHE A 296 5.31 -3.88 -12.20
C PHE A 296 5.05 -4.06 -10.69
N VAL A 297 5.78 -3.37 -9.82
CA VAL A 297 5.50 -3.33 -8.37
C VAL A 297 4.03 -2.98 -8.10
N VAL A 298 3.51 -1.95 -8.75
CA VAL A 298 2.09 -1.56 -8.56
C VAL A 298 1.13 -2.64 -9.06
N LEU A 299 1.43 -3.29 -10.18
CA LEU A 299 0.61 -4.40 -10.67
C LEU A 299 0.62 -5.58 -9.70
N ALA A 300 1.79 -5.98 -9.24
CA ALA A 300 1.97 -7.07 -8.28
C ALA A 300 1.21 -6.81 -6.96
N ASP A 301 1.22 -5.57 -6.49
CA ASP A 301 0.44 -5.16 -5.32
C ASP A 301 -1.07 -5.36 -5.56
N ARG A 302 -1.58 -5.02 -6.75
CA ARG A 302 -3.01 -5.21 -7.09
C ARG A 302 -3.41 -6.67 -7.25
N LEU A 303 -2.55 -7.50 -7.86
CA LEU A 303 -2.76 -8.94 -7.96
C LEU A 303 -2.81 -9.59 -6.57
N TYR A 304 -1.86 -9.22 -5.71
CA TYR A 304 -1.81 -9.69 -4.33
C TYR A 304 -3.02 -9.25 -3.49
N ASP A 305 -3.48 -8.01 -3.65
CA ASP A 305 -4.68 -7.48 -2.97
C ASP A 305 -5.97 -8.24 -3.33
N ARG A 306 -5.99 -8.93 -4.47
CA ARG A 306 -7.12 -9.73 -4.95
C ARG A 306 -6.91 -11.23 -4.81
N ASP A 307 -5.80 -11.67 -4.22
CA ASP A 307 -5.43 -13.08 -4.09
C ASP A 307 -5.53 -13.81 -5.45
N VAL A 308 -4.92 -13.24 -6.51
CA VAL A 308 -4.92 -13.83 -7.85
C VAL A 308 -3.76 -14.81 -7.98
N PRO A 309 -3.97 -16.14 -7.98
CA PRO A 309 -2.91 -17.11 -8.18
C PRO A 309 -2.22 -16.92 -9.53
N ILE A 310 -0.90 -17.20 -9.59
CA ILE A 310 -0.12 -17.02 -10.81
C ILE A 310 0.55 -18.33 -11.21
N VAL A 311 0.25 -18.77 -12.42
CA VAL A 311 0.98 -19.83 -13.09
C VAL A 311 1.97 -19.18 -14.04
N SER A 312 3.26 -19.45 -13.92
CA SER A 312 4.28 -18.77 -14.72
C SER A 312 5.30 -19.73 -15.33
N SER A 313 5.83 -19.33 -16.48
CA SER A 313 7.03 -19.92 -17.09
C SER A 313 8.20 -18.93 -17.10
N GLY A 314 9.39 -19.37 -17.39
CA GLY A 314 10.60 -18.54 -17.44
C GLY A 314 11.42 -18.58 -16.15
N VAL A 315 11.88 -17.42 -15.63
CA VAL A 315 12.64 -17.40 -14.38
C VAL A 315 11.72 -17.35 -13.15
N PRO A 316 12.09 -17.96 -12.02
CA PRO A 316 11.31 -17.88 -10.80
C PRO A 316 11.30 -16.45 -10.25
N PHE A 317 10.26 -16.10 -9.48
CA PHE A 317 10.04 -14.71 -9.04
C PHE A 317 11.06 -14.17 -8.04
N ASP A 318 11.87 -15.01 -7.40
CA ASP A 318 13.00 -14.58 -6.58
C ASP A 318 14.17 -14.02 -7.42
N GLN A 319 14.17 -14.25 -8.74
CA GLN A 319 15.11 -13.69 -9.71
C GLN A 319 14.54 -12.54 -10.56
N LEU A 320 13.39 -11.97 -10.14
CA LEU A 320 12.64 -10.96 -10.90
C LEU A 320 13.40 -9.63 -11.06
N PHE A 321 14.24 -9.25 -10.11
CA PHE A 321 14.98 -7.98 -10.11
C PHE A 321 16.49 -8.20 -10.08
N THR A 322 17.24 -7.27 -10.66
CA THR A 322 18.70 -7.32 -10.62
C THR A 322 19.24 -7.11 -9.20
N GLU A 323 20.45 -7.60 -8.93
CA GLU A 323 21.14 -7.38 -7.65
C GLU A 323 21.31 -5.88 -7.34
N GLU A 324 21.58 -5.04 -8.34
CA GLU A 324 21.67 -3.59 -8.19
C GLU A 324 20.35 -2.99 -7.69
N MET A 325 19.21 -3.41 -8.24
CA MET A 325 17.89 -2.98 -7.78
C MET A 325 17.61 -3.43 -6.36
N MET A 326 17.96 -4.67 -6.02
CA MET A 326 17.75 -5.24 -4.69
C MET A 326 18.62 -4.58 -3.60
N ASN A 327 19.65 -3.82 -3.98
CA ASN A 327 20.50 -3.04 -3.09
C ASN A 327 20.31 -1.52 -3.23
N GLY A 328 19.41 -1.08 -4.12
CA GLY A 328 19.16 0.33 -4.43
C GLY A 328 18.15 1.02 -3.52
N GLY A 329 17.82 2.27 -3.83
CA GLY A 329 16.91 3.12 -3.05
C GLY A 329 15.48 2.58 -2.93
N TYR A 330 15.04 1.72 -3.87
CA TYR A 330 13.72 1.09 -3.89
C TYR A 330 13.74 -0.37 -3.41
N MET A 331 14.84 -0.85 -2.83
CA MET A 331 15.01 -2.23 -2.39
C MET A 331 13.81 -2.78 -1.59
N LYS A 332 13.24 -1.96 -0.71
CA LYS A 332 12.09 -2.34 0.12
C LYS A 332 10.87 -2.72 -0.73
N LYS A 333 10.60 -1.98 -1.82
CA LYS A 333 9.50 -2.26 -2.75
C LYS A 333 9.75 -3.56 -3.51
N TYR A 334 10.97 -3.78 -3.97
CA TYR A 334 11.34 -4.97 -4.70
C TYR A 334 11.27 -6.23 -3.83
N PHE A 335 11.81 -6.20 -2.60
CA PHE A 335 11.68 -7.31 -1.65
C PHE A 335 10.21 -7.67 -1.38
N ARG A 336 9.36 -6.66 -1.17
CA ARG A 336 7.92 -6.87 -0.99
C ARG A 336 7.29 -7.51 -2.22
N THR A 337 7.62 -7.03 -3.40
CA THR A 337 7.10 -7.56 -4.67
C THR A 337 7.50 -9.01 -4.87
N VAL A 338 8.77 -9.36 -4.68
CA VAL A 338 9.24 -10.75 -4.76
C VAL A 338 8.47 -11.64 -3.78
N SER A 339 8.32 -11.21 -2.52
CA SER A 339 7.56 -11.97 -1.52
C SER A 339 6.09 -12.19 -1.93
N ARG A 340 5.42 -11.15 -2.45
CA ARG A 340 4.03 -11.22 -2.91
C ARG A 340 3.88 -12.12 -4.14
N MET A 341 4.73 -11.95 -5.14
CA MET A 341 4.71 -12.76 -6.36
C MET A 341 5.02 -14.23 -6.08
N THR A 342 5.97 -14.49 -5.18
CA THR A 342 6.28 -15.86 -4.72
C THR A 342 5.07 -16.49 -4.02
N ALA A 343 4.36 -15.73 -3.18
CA ALA A 343 3.15 -16.25 -2.52
C ALA A 343 2.07 -16.60 -3.55
N LEU A 344 1.78 -15.70 -4.50
CA LEU A 344 0.79 -15.95 -5.55
C LEU A 344 1.19 -17.10 -6.49
N ALA A 345 2.49 -17.27 -6.76
CA ALA A 345 3.00 -18.39 -7.56
C ALA A 345 2.86 -19.73 -6.83
N ARG A 346 3.07 -19.76 -5.51
CA ARG A 346 2.81 -20.96 -4.69
C ARG A 346 1.34 -21.35 -4.75
N GLU A 347 0.43 -20.40 -4.65
CA GLU A 347 -1.00 -20.64 -4.82
C GLU A 347 -1.30 -21.14 -6.26
N GLY A 348 -0.64 -20.58 -7.27
CA GLY A 348 -0.78 -20.97 -8.68
C GLY A 348 -0.27 -22.37 -8.99
N THR A 349 0.80 -22.81 -8.34
CA THR A 349 1.37 -24.15 -8.49
C THR A 349 0.88 -25.15 -7.46
N LEU A 350 -0.01 -24.73 -6.54
CA LEU A 350 -0.55 -25.56 -5.45
C LEU A 350 0.53 -26.13 -4.50
N VAL A 351 1.70 -25.48 -4.45
CA VAL A 351 2.77 -25.86 -3.51
C VAL A 351 2.43 -25.35 -2.13
N THR A 352 2.24 -26.26 -1.18
CA THR A 352 1.99 -25.89 0.23
C THR A 352 3.30 -25.48 0.92
N ALA A 353 3.19 -24.64 1.96
CA ALA A 353 4.35 -24.13 2.69
C ALA A 353 5.19 -25.19 3.42
N ASP A 354 4.69 -26.43 3.49
CA ASP A 354 5.36 -27.55 4.18
C ASP A 354 6.32 -28.35 3.25
N GLU A 355 6.40 -28.02 1.96
CA GLU A 355 7.23 -28.74 0.98
C GLU A 355 8.53 -27.99 0.59
N SER A 356 8.89 -26.92 1.32
CA SER A 356 10.09 -26.10 1.00
C SER A 356 11.16 -26.12 2.09
#